data_862fd4b3eb8aeebca400f88b48aeb15b
#
_entry.id   862fd4b3eb8aeebca400f88b48aeb15b
#
_cell.length_a   1.000
_cell.length_b   1.000
_cell.length_c   1.000
_cell.angle_alpha   90.00
_cell.angle_beta   90.00
_cell.angle_gamma   90.00
#
_symmetry.space_group_name_H-M   'P 1'
#
loop_
_entity.id
_entity.type
_entity.pdbx_description
1 polymer ?
#
loop_
_entity_poly.entity_id
_entity_poly.type
_entity_poly.pdbx_seq_one_letter_code
_entity_poly.pdbx_strand_id
1 'polypeptide(L)'
;MSTVTPPKERIDQGTGSGTGDAWRVIVLNDDHNTFDGVASALAGTIPGVDYDKGMRLANAIHNAGQAVVWSGLREPAELYHSQLAGHGLTMAPLER
;
A
#
# COMPACT_ATOMS: atom_id res chain seq x y z
N MET A 1 16.15 -5.40 9.96
CA MET A 1 15.90 -6.21 9.73
C MET A 1 15.53 -6.40 9.71
N SER A 2 15.52 -5.51 9.70
CA SER A 2 15.19 -6.03 9.40
C SER A 2 14.70 -5.83 9.37
N THR A 3 14.66 -4.90 9.28
CA THR A 3 14.28 -5.27 8.88
C THR A 3 13.98 -5.20 8.59
N VAL A 4 13.97 -4.35 8.53
CA VAL A 4 13.71 -4.93 7.93
C VAL A 4 13.55 -5.04 7.54
N THR A 5 13.45 -4.25 7.43
CA THR A 5 13.33 -4.97 6.76
C THR A 5 13.12 -5.04 6.57
N PRO A 6 12.96 -4.39 6.54
CA PRO A 6 12.88 -5.01 5.94
C PRO A 6 12.63 -5.13 5.80
N PRO A 7 12.47 -4.62 5.62
CA PRO A 7 12.38 -5.42 4.98
C PRO A 7 12.27 -5.78 4.71
N LYS A 8 12.32 -5.30 4.40
CA LYS A 8 12.32 -6.19 3.79
C LYS A 8 12.18 -6.81 3.62
N GLU A 9 12.12 -6.26 3.60
CA GLU A 9 11.97 -7.27 3.16
C GLU A 9 11.81 -7.74 2.81
N ARG A 10 11.83 -7.32 2.66
CA ARG A 10 11.73 -8.27 2.06
C ARG A 10 11.32 -8.83 1.73
N ILE A 11 11.22 -8.55 1.53
CA ILE A 11 10.86 -9.46 0.90
C ILE A 11 10.60 -9.89 0.47
N ASP A 12 10.50 -9.78 0.30
CA ASP A 12 10.25 -10.61 -0.40
C ASP A 12 9.94 -11.05 -0.70
N GLN A 13 9.91 -10.84 -0.97
CA GLN A 13 9.69 -11.57 -1.60
C GLN A 13 9.36 -12.06 -2.19
N GLY A 14 9.01 -11.90 -2.36
CA GLY A 14 9.03 -12.66 -3.06
C GLY A 14 8.78 -12.89 -3.76
N THR A 15 8.59 -12.87 -3.93
CA THR A 15 8.54 -13.28 -4.70
C THR A 15 8.71 -13.39 -5.59
N GLY A 16 8.77 -13.31 -5.56
CA GLY A 16 9.10 -13.59 -6.42
C GLY A 16 9.16 -13.60 -7.14
N SER A 17 8.90 -13.77 -7.00
CA SER A 17 9.05 -14.01 -7.85
C SER A 17 9.51 -13.62 -8.74
N GLY A 18 9.81 -13.75 -8.07
CA GLY A 18 10.76 -12.97 -8.76
C GLY A 18 10.64 -12.57 -10.01
N THR A 19 10.11 -12.39 -10.23
CA THR A 19 9.92 -12.22 -11.62
C THR A 19 9.94 -10.77 -12.05
N GLY A 20 9.87 -9.86 -11.13
CA GLY A 20 9.75 -8.47 -11.50
C GLY A 20 8.36 -8.10 -12.00
N ASP A 21 7.42 -8.99 -11.83
CA ASP A 21 6.05 -8.74 -12.28
C ASP A 21 5.13 -8.31 -11.15
N ALA A 22 5.67 -8.01 -10.00
CA ALA A 22 4.87 -7.52 -8.89
C ALA A 22 4.50 -6.06 -9.14
N TRP A 23 3.21 -5.80 -9.22
CA TRP A 23 2.68 -4.45 -9.38
C TRP A 23 2.44 -3.85 -8.01
N ARG A 24 2.83 -2.60 -7.84
CA ARG A 24 2.76 -1.92 -6.56
C ARG A 24 1.62 -0.93 -6.53
N VAL A 25 0.81 -1.02 -5.47
CA VAL A 25 -0.24 -0.06 -5.18
C VAL A 25 0.34 0.92 -4.17
N ILE A 26 0.46 2.18 -4.57
CA ILE A 26 1.15 3.22 -3.80
C ILE A 26 0.16 4.33 -3.47
N VAL A 27 0.07 4.66 -2.18
CA VAL A 27 -0.76 5.77 -1.71
C VAL A 27 0.16 6.95 -1.42
N LEU A 28 -0.22 8.11 -1.92
CA LEU A 28 0.52 9.36 -1.73
C LEU A 28 -0.09 10.14 -0.57
N ASN A 29 0.76 10.87 0.15
CA ASN A 29 0.30 11.79 1.17
C ASN A 29 -0.46 12.96 0.52
N ASP A 30 -1.49 13.45 1.21
CA ASP A 30 -2.24 14.62 0.75
C ASP A 30 -2.73 15.43 1.95
N ASP A 31 -3.43 16.53 1.68
CA ASP A 31 -3.92 17.44 2.72
C ASP A 31 -5.37 17.16 3.10
N HIS A 32 -6.02 16.20 2.46
CA HIS A 32 -7.45 15.99 2.61
C HIS A 32 -7.81 14.84 3.53
N ASN A 33 -7.04 13.76 3.43
CA ASN A 33 -7.37 12.52 4.13
C ASN A 33 -6.80 12.53 5.53
N THR A 34 -7.63 12.11 6.49
CA THR A 34 -7.18 11.93 7.88
C THR A 34 -6.49 10.56 8.00
N PHE A 35 -5.71 10.40 9.07
CA PHE A 35 -5.11 9.09 9.36
C PHE A 35 -6.19 8.03 9.51
N ASP A 36 -7.25 8.35 10.24
CA ASP A 36 -8.37 7.42 10.43
C ASP A 36 -9.02 7.05 9.10
N GLY A 37 -9.25 8.05 8.24
CA GLY A 37 -9.84 7.80 6.93
C GLY A 37 -9.00 6.90 6.07
N VAL A 38 -7.68 7.15 6.04
CA VAL A 38 -6.75 6.30 5.28
C VAL A 38 -6.72 4.89 5.86
N ALA A 39 -6.60 4.78 7.18
CA ALA A 39 -6.55 3.47 7.85
C ALA A 39 -7.81 2.66 7.57
N SER A 40 -8.97 3.30 7.66
CA SER A 40 -10.25 2.63 7.41
C SER A 40 -10.39 2.18 5.97
N ALA A 41 -9.98 3.03 5.02
CA ALA A 41 -10.03 2.68 3.61
C ALA A 41 -9.11 1.49 3.31
N LEU A 42 -7.90 1.50 3.85
CA LEU A 42 -6.96 0.40 3.65
C LEU A 42 -7.48 -0.90 4.27
N ALA A 43 -8.00 -0.81 5.50
CA ALA A 43 -8.51 -1.99 6.18
C ALA A 43 -9.71 -2.59 5.46
N GLY A 44 -10.53 -1.75 4.84
CA GLY A 44 -11.71 -2.21 4.11
C GLY A 44 -11.42 -2.71 2.70
N THR A 45 -10.23 -2.44 2.17
CA THR A 45 -9.92 -2.73 0.77
C THR A 45 -8.81 -3.77 0.63
N ILE A 46 -7.73 -3.63 1.39
CA ILE A 46 -6.53 -4.44 1.17
C ILE A 46 -6.58 -5.70 2.03
N PRO A 47 -6.47 -6.89 1.44
CA PRO A 47 -6.44 -8.13 2.22
C PRO A 47 -5.27 -8.13 3.21
N GLY A 48 -5.53 -8.60 4.41
CA GLY A 48 -4.50 -8.70 5.45
C GLY A 48 -4.20 -7.40 6.18
N VAL A 49 -4.91 -6.32 5.86
CA VAL A 49 -4.74 -5.04 6.55
C VAL A 49 -5.92 -4.82 7.48
N ASP A 50 -5.66 -4.84 8.78
CA ASP A 50 -6.64 -4.41 9.77
C ASP A 50 -6.46 -2.93 10.07
N TYR A 51 -7.27 -2.39 10.95
CA TYR A 51 -7.22 -0.97 11.28
C TYR A 51 -5.86 -0.55 11.83
N ASP A 52 -5.27 -1.37 12.72
CA ASP A 52 -3.97 -1.04 13.32
C ASP A 52 -2.88 -0.99 12.26
N LYS A 53 -2.86 -1.96 11.35
CA LYS A 53 -1.91 -1.95 10.25
C LYS A 53 -2.19 -0.78 9.32
N GLY A 54 -3.47 -0.47 9.09
CA GLY A 54 -3.87 0.70 8.31
C GLY A 54 -3.32 1.99 8.90
N MET A 55 -3.36 2.12 10.24
CA MET A 55 -2.81 3.30 10.91
C MET A 55 -1.30 3.38 10.76
N ARG A 56 -0.60 2.25 10.83
CA ARG A 56 0.85 2.22 10.61
C ARG A 56 1.19 2.66 9.19
N LEU A 57 0.41 2.19 8.20
CA LEU A 57 0.60 2.60 6.82
C LEU A 57 0.28 4.08 6.64
N ALA A 58 -0.77 4.59 7.28
CA ALA A 58 -1.10 6.01 7.22
C ALA A 58 0.04 6.88 7.78
N ASN A 59 0.65 6.43 8.88
CA ASN A 59 1.82 7.11 9.43
C ASN A 59 3.00 7.09 8.44
N ALA A 60 3.24 5.95 7.80
CA ALA A 60 4.32 5.83 6.83
C ALA A 60 4.09 6.76 5.64
N ILE A 61 2.86 6.83 5.16
CA ILE A 61 2.50 7.72 4.04
C ILE A 61 2.75 9.17 4.44
N HIS A 62 2.32 9.54 5.64
CA HIS A 62 2.51 10.91 6.13
C HIS A 62 3.98 11.28 6.26
N ASN A 63 4.77 10.38 6.83
CA ASN A 63 6.18 10.67 7.14
C ASN A 63 7.09 10.60 5.92
N ALA A 64 6.81 9.68 5.00
CA ALA A 64 7.67 9.47 3.83
C ALA A 64 7.13 10.11 2.55
N GLY A 65 5.89 10.58 2.59
CA GLY A 65 5.23 11.15 1.42
C GLY A 65 4.46 10.12 0.59
N GLN A 66 4.78 8.85 0.74
CA GLN A 66 4.08 7.76 0.05
C GLN A 66 4.44 6.43 0.70
N ALA A 67 3.63 5.43 0.44
CA ALA A 67 3.94 4.06 0.87
C ALA A 67 3.29 3.05 -0.06
N VAL A 68 3.96 1.92 -0.26
CA VAL A 68 3.39 0.77 -0.95
C VAL A 68 2.47 0.06 0.03
N VAL A 69 1.19 -0.04 -0.29
CA VAL A 69 0.21 -0.67 0.60
C VAL A 69 -0.10 -2.11 0.19
N TRP A 70 0.25 -2.49 -1.03
CA TRP A 70 0.05 -3.85 -1.53
C TRP A 70 0.89 -4.05 -2.79
N SER A 71 1.33 -5.27 -3.02
CA SER A 71 1.96 -5.61 -4.28
C SER A 71 1.60 -7.04 -4.67
N GLY A 72 1.58 -7.30 -5.97
CA GLY A 72 1.24 -8.61 -6.51
C GLY A 72 0.87 -8.52 -7.96
N LEU A 73 0.00 -9.40 -8.40
CA LEU A 73 -0.41 -9.47 -9.80
C LEU A 73 -1.13 -8.21 -10.23
N ARG A 74 -1.05 -7.92 -11.52
CA ARG A 74 -1.61 -6.69 -12.08
C ARG A 74 -3.11 -6.55 -11.86
N GLU A 75 -3.86 -7.63 -12.08
CA GLU A 75 -5.32 -7.52 -12.03
C GLU A 75 -5.83 -7.13 -10.65
N PRO A 76 -5.46 -7.81 -9.56
CA PRO A 76 -5.88 -7.33 -8.25
C PRO A 76 -5.27 -5.97 -7.90
N ALA A 77 -4.05 -5.66 -8.39
CA ALA A 77 -3.47 -4.34 -8.16
C ALA A 77 -4.36 -3.24 -8.74
N GLU A 78 -4.84 -3.44 -9.97
CA GLU A 78 -5.75 -2.48 -10.61
C GLU A 78 -7.05 -2.34 -9.82
N LEU A 79 -7.58 -3.44 -9.32
CA LEU A 79 -8.80 -3.41 -8.52
C LEU A 79 -8.62 -2.59 -7.25
N TYR A 80 -7.57 -2.88 -6.48
CA TYR A 80 -7.33 -2.18 -5.22
C TYR A 80 -7.03 -0.71 -5.45
N HIS A 81 -6.24 -0.40 -6.49
CA HIS A 81 -5.95 0.98 -6.86
C HIS A 81 -7.26 1.75 -7.13
N SER A 82 -8.12 1.16 -7.93
CA SER A 82 -9.41 1.77 -8.27
C SER A 82 -10.28 1.98 -7.03
N GLN A 83 -10.35 0.98 -6.17
CA GLN A 83 -11.18 1.05 -4.96
C GLN A 83 -10.66 2.11 -3.99
N LEU A 84 -9.33 2.19 -3.80
CA LEU A 84 -8.76 3.20 -2.92
C LEU A 84 -8.97 4.60 -3.47
N ALA A 85 -8.80 4.77 -4.78
CA ALA A 85 -9.11 6.05 -5.43
C ALA A 85 -10.58 6.41 -5.23
N GLY A 86 -11.47 5.43 -5.29
CA GLY A 86 -12.90 5.62 -5.05
C GLY A 86 -13.21 6.05 -3.62
N HIS A 87 -12.35 5.69 -2.67
CA HIS A 87 -12.48 6.15 -1.28
C HIS A 87 -11.90 7.56 -1.08
N GLY A 88 -11.37 8.17 -2.12
CA GLY A 88 -10.84 9.52 -2.03
C GLY A 88 -9.36 9.59 -1.69
N LEU A 89 -8.65 8.47 -1.65
CA LEU A 89 -7.21 8.49 -1.42
C LEU A 89 -6.49 8.98 -2.66
N THR A 90 -5.35 9.62 -2.46
CA THR A 90 -4.51 10.08 -3.56
C THR A 90 -3.55 8.95 -3.95
N MET A 91 -3.68 8.48 -5.17
CA MET A 91 -2.96 7.30 -5.63
C MET A 91 -1.89 7.67 -6.64
N ALA A 92 -0.71 7.04 -6.53
CA ALA A 92 0.28 7.08 -7.60
C ALA A 92 -0.18 6.14 -8.72
N PRO A 93 0.30 6.36 -9.96
CA PRO A 93 0.07 5.37 -11.00
C PRO A 93 0.65 4.02 -10.59
N LEU A 94 0.00 2.94 -11.05
CA LEU A 94 0.53 1.61 -10.79
C LEU A 94 1.91 1.47 -11.41
N GLU A 95 2.82 0.79 -10.70
CA GLU A 95 4.15 0.52 -11.21
C GLU A 95 4.63 -0.85 -10.77
N ARG A 96 5.57 -1.36 -11.52
CA ARG A 96 6.21 -2.64 -11.19
C ARG A 96 7.52 -2.43 -10.46
#